data_1ebb88aab27cd9bccc305cb2ae1e071d
#
_entry.id   1ebb88aab27cd9bccc305cb2ae1e071d
#
_cell.length_a   1.000
_cell.length_b   1.000
_cell.length_c   1.000
_cell.angle_alpha   90.00
_cell.angle_beta   90.00
_cell.angle_gamma   90.00
#
_symmetry.space_group_name_H-M   'P 1'
#
loop_
_entity.id
_entity.type
_entity.pdbx_description
1 polymer ?
#
loop_
_entity_poly.entity_id
_entity_poly.type
_entity_poly.pdbx_seq_one_letter_code
_entity_poly.pdbx_strand_id
1 'polypeptide(L)'
;AESWDISEDGLTYTFHLRKGVKFHTTEYFKPTRDMNADDVVWSFQRQLDPNHPWHKLSSVGFPYFESMGFKELLKSVEKVDDNTVKFTLTRREAPFLADIAMAFSSIYPAEYADQLLKANKTGDLNNKPVGTGPFIFQRYAKDAQVRFKANPDYFRGKPPADSLILAIAIDNNVRLQKLKANECQVALYPKPDDIPSIKKDANLKVDELNAMTVSYIAMNTTHKYMSDV
;
A
#
# COMPACT_ATOMS: atom_id res chain seq x y z
N ALA A 1 12.87 5.83 -1.14
CA ALA A 1 14.10 6.38 -1.73
C ALA A 1 14.23 7.87 -1.41
N GLU A 2 15.43 8.39 -1.49
CA GLU A 2 15.71 9.85 -1.40
C GLU A 2 15.68 10.49 -2.78
N SER A 3 16.17 9.74 -3.76
CA SER A 3 16.26 10.16 -5.16
C SER A 3 16.20 8.94 -6.08
N TRP A 4 16.12 9.21 -7.37
CA TRP A 4 16.23 8.21 -8.42
C TRP A 4 16.81 8.83 -9.68
N ASP A 5 17.47 8.01 -10.47
CA ASP A 5 17.96 8.34 -11.80
C ASP A 5 17.19 7.53 -12.84
N ILE A 6 16.98 8.12 -14.00
CA ILE A 6 16.32 7.48 -15.14
C ILE A 6 17.31 7.49 -16.29
N SER A 7 17.56 6.32 -16.90
CA SER A 7 18.41 6.23 -18.09
C SER A 7 17.84 7.01 -19.29
N GLU A 8 18.69 7.41 -20.22
CA GLU A 8 18.29 8.19 -21.41
C GLU A 8 17.24 7.46 -22.27
N ASP A 9 17.32 6.14 -22.32
CA ASP A 9 16.33 5.29 -22.99
C ASP A 9 15.01 5.16 -22.23
N GLY A 10 14.94 5.62 -20.96
CA GLY A 10 13.76 5.54 -20.11
C GLY A 10 13.39 4.13 -19.65
N LEU A 11 14.32 3.16 -19.77
CA LEU A 11 14.07 1.77 -19.42
C LEU A 11 14.63 1.36 -18.07
N THR A 12 15.54 2.15 -17.50
CA THR A 12 16.20 1.83 -16.23
C THR A 12 15.94 2.93 -15.22
N TYR A 13 15.48 2.53 -14.03
CA TYR A 13 15.27 3.41 -12.88
C TYR A 13 16.17 2.93 -11.74
N THR A 14 17.10 3.79 -11.32
CA THR A 14 18.00 3.51 -10.20
C THR A 14 17.55 4.32 -8.99
N PHE A 15 17.09 3.64 -7.94
CA PHE A 15 16.61 4.27 -6.72
C PHE A 15 17.70 4.26 -5.64
N HIS A 16 17.99 5.44 -5.09
CA HIS A 16 18.85 5.62 -3.93
C HIS A 16 18.02 5.59 -2.66
N LEU A 17 18.17 4.55 -1.87
CA LEU A 17 17.37 4.32 -0.68
C LEU A 17 17.86 5.21 0.47
N ARG A 18 16.94 5.70 1.28
CA ARG A 18 17.25 6.40 2.53
C ARG A 18 17.94 5.45 3.50
N LYS A 19 19.06 5.89 4.06
CA LYS A 19 19.79 5.15 5.11
C LYS A 19 19.13 5.35 6.48
N GLY A 20 19.32 4.41 7.39
CA GLY A 20 18.83 4.50 8.77
C GLY A 20 17.30 4.36 8.91
N VAL A 21 16.61 3.81 7.91
CA VAL A 21 15.17 3.55 7.98
C VAL A 21 14.93 2.25 8.74
N LYS A 22 14.33 2.36 9.93
CA LYS A 22 14.06 1.20 10.78
C LYS A 22 12.70 0.58 10.48
N PHE A 23 12.66 -0.73 10.43
CA PHE A 23 11.39 -1.46 10.52
C PHE A 23 10.81 -1.39 11.93
N HIS A 24 9.50 -1.53 12.03
CA HIS A 24 8.81 -1.54 13.32
C HIS A 24 9.29 -2.69 14.20
N THR A 25 9.62 -2.38 15.47
CA THR A 25 9.77 -3.40 16.51
C THR A 25 8.42 -3.70 17.11
N THR A 26 8.05 -4.97 17.12
CA THR A 26 6.77 -5.49 17.64
C THR A 26 7.02 -6.63 18.63
N GLU A 27 5.97 -7.14 19.26
CA GLU A 27 6.06 -8.32 20.14
C GLU A 27 6.43 -9.60 19.36
N TYR A 28 6.10 -9.64 18.07
CA TYR A 28 6.29 -10.82 17.21
C TYR A 28 7.47 -10.70 16.24
N PHE A 29 8.09 -9.51 16.13
CA PHE A 29 9.26 -9.30 15.30
C PHE A 29 10.16 -8.19 15.84
N LYS A 30 11.47 -8.46 15.88
CA LYS A 30 12.52 -7.50 16.21
C LYS A 30 13.52 -7.48 15.06
N PRO A 31 13.57 -6.39 14.28
CA PRO A 31 14.53 -6.28 13.17
C PRO A 31 15.95 -6.36 13.69
N THR A 32 16.84 -7.06 12.96
CA THR A 32 18.29 -7.11 13.28
C THR A 32 19.09 -6.07 12.52
N ARG A 33 18.47 -5.44 11.50
CA ARG A 33 19.08 -4.41 10.66
C ARG A 33 18.04 -3.38 10.22
N ASP A 34 18.53 -2.25 9.72
CA ASP A 34 17.70 -1.27 9.01
C ASP A 34 17.23 -1.82 7.65
N MET A 35 16.18 -1.19 7.09
CA MET A 35 15.71 -1.47 5.72
C MET A 35 16.82 -1.22 4.71
N ASN A 36 17.00 -2.14 3.79
CA ASN A 36 17.96 -2.02 2.71
C ASN A 36 17.42 -2.54 1.37
N ALA A 37 18.29 -2.65 0.37
CA ALA A 37 17.94 -3.10 -0.97
C ALA A 37 17.41 -4.54 -1.02
N ASP A 38 17.80 -5.42 -0.11
CA ASP A 38 17.30 -6.79 -0.07
C ASP A 38 15.80 -6.84 0.19
N ASP A 39 15.28 -5.93 1.04
CA ASP A 39 13.86 -5.84 1.36
C ASP A 39 13.04 -5.37 0.15
N VAL A 40 13.59 -4.41 -0.61
CA VAL A 40 12.95 -3.92 -1.84
C VAL A 40 12.92 -5.02 -2.90
N VAL A 41 14.06 -5.65 -3.16
CA VAL A 41 14.15 -6.76 -4.13
C VAL A 41 13.20 -7.88 -3.74
N TRP A 42 13.19 -8.31 -2.48
CA TRP A 42 12.29 -9.34 -1.98
C TRP A 42 10.81 -8.98 -2.21
N SER A 43 10.43 -7.73 -1.92
CA SER A 43 9.05 -7.27 -2.01
C SER A 43 8.50 -7.27 -3.43
N PHE A 44 9.35 -7.03 -4.43
CA PHE A 44 8.97 -7.10 -5.83
C PHE A 44 9.11 -8.51 -6.41
N GLN A 45 10.18 -9.25 -6.06
CA GLN A 45 10.40 -10.61 -6.56
C GLN A 45 9.28 -11.57 -6.18
N ARG A 46 8.71 -11.45 -4.97
CA ARG A 46 7.56 -12.27 -4.57
C ARG A 46 6.32 -12.08 -5.46
N GLN A 47 6.21 -10.93 -6.14
CA GLN A 47 5.12 -10.63 -7.08
C GLN A 47 5.50 -10.99 -8.51
N LEU A 48 6.77 -10.85 -8.87
CA LEU A 48 7.28 -11.03 -10.23
C LEU A 48 7.63 -12.49 -10.56
N ASP A 49 8.33 -13.19 -9.65
CA ASP A 49 8.84 -14.54 -9.89
C ASP A 49 7.86 -15.62 -9.41
N PRO A 50 7.24 -16.40 -10.34
CA PRO A 50 6.35 -17.50 -9.99
C PRO A 50 7.00 -18.62 -9.16
N ASN A 51 8.33 -18.70 -9.16
CA ASN A 51 9.08 -19.68 -8.37
C ASN A 51 9.40 -19.20 -6.96
N HIS A 52 9.22 -17.91 -6.69
CA HIS A 52 9.44 -17.35 -5.36
C HIS A 52 8.53 -18.05 -4.33
N PRO A 53 9.04 -18.51 -3.18
CA PRO A 53 8.24 -19.25 -2.18
C PRO A 53 6.94 -18.54 -1.78
N TRP A 54 6.99 -17.22 -1.66
CA TRP A 54 5.84 -16.40 -1.28
C TRP A 54 4.88 -16.08 -2.43
N HIS A 55 5.27 -16.28 -3.68
CA HIS A 55 4.38 -16.08 -4.83
C HIS A 55 3.20 -17.07 -4.77
N LYS A 56 3.49 -18.34 -4.53
CA LYS A 56 2.51 -19.43 -4.50
C LYS A 56 1.61 -19.42 -3.25
N LEU A 57 1.99 -18.66 -2.22
CA LEU A 57 1.22 -18.57 -0.98
C LEU A 57 0.07 -17.56 -1.05
N SER A 58 0.04 -16.71 -2.07
CA SER A 58 -1.08 -15.80 -2.31
C SER A 58 -2.21 -16.54 -3.04
N SER A 59 -3.30 -16.84 -2.34
CA SER A 59 -4.46 -17.50 -2.95
C SER A 59 -5.22 -16.63 -3.96
N VAL A 60 -5.03 -15.32 -3.91
CA VAL A 60 -5.69 -14.34 -4.79
C VAL A 60 -4.72 -13.69 -5.79
N GLY A 61 -3.47 -14.18 -5.88
CA GLY A 61 -2.42 -13.56 -6.70
C GLY A 61 -2.04 -12.16 -6.22
N PHE A 62 -1.66 -11.31 -7.17
CA PHE A 62 -1.27 -9.91 -6.94
C PHE A 62 -2.10 -8.98 -7.84
N PRO A 63 -3.40 -8.78 -7.56
CA PRO A 63 -4.34 -8.18 -8.51
C PRO A 63 -3.91 -6.81 -9.06
N TYR A 64 -3.35 -5.94 -8.22
CA TYR A 64 -2.87 -4.62 -8.68
C TYR A 64 -1.61 -4.74 -9.53
N PHE A 65 -0.64 -5.56 -9.13
CA PHE A 65 0.57 -5.82 -9.91
C PHE A 65 0.25 -6.38 -11.29
N GLU A 66 -0.71 -7.30 -11.35
CA GLU A 66 -1.17 -7.93 -12.58
C GLU A 66 -2.00 -6.98 -13.44
N SER A 67 -2.99 -6.28 -12.87
CA SER A 67 -3.89 -5.37 -13.59
C SER A 67 -3.18 -4.13 -14.14
N MET A 68 -2.09 -3.70 -13.51
CA MET A 68 -1.23 -2.62 -14.00
C MET A 68 -0.20 -3.12 -15.05
N GLY A 69 -0.24 -4.40 -15.41
CA GLY A 69 0.65 -4.99 -16.41
C GLY A 69 2.11 -5.08 -15.97
N PHE A 70 2.40 -5.07 -14.67
CA PHE A 70 3.77 -5.10 -14.15
C PHE A 70 4.51 -6.41 -14.47
N LYS A 71 3.77 -7.51 -14.64
CA LYS A 71 4.34 -8.80 -15.01
C LYS A 71 5.07 -8.74 -16.36
N GLU A 72 4.52 -8.02 -17.32
CA GLU A 72 5.09 -7.84 -18.66
C GLU A 72 6.01 -6.62 -18.74
N LEU A 73 5.76 -5.62 -17.89
CA LEU A 73 6.50 -4.37 -17.87
C LEU A 73 7.85 -4.49 -17.16
N LEU A 74 7.87 -5.15 -16.00
CA LEU A 74 9.05 -5.21 -15.14
C LEU A 74 9.95 -6.39 -15.54
N LYS A 75 11.09 -6.07 -16.18
CA LYS A 75 12.08 -7.07 -16.60
C LYS A 75 12.89 -7.60 -15.42
N SER A 76 13.37 -6.72 -14.55
CA SER A 76 14.13 -7.10 -13.36
C SER A 76 14.06 -6.03 -12.27
N VAL A 77 14.26 -6.49 -11.03
CA VAL A 77 14.56 -5.67 -9.86
C VAL A 77 15.79 -6.23 -9.21
N GLU A 78 16.86 -5.44 -9.16
CA GLU A 78 18.19 -5.89 -8.78
C GLU A 78 18.81 -5.00 -7.71
N LYS A 79 19.45 -5.61 -6.73
CA LYS A 79 20.29 -4.92 -5.77
C LYS A 79 21.59 -4.52 -6.46
N VAL A 80 21.94 -3.24 -6.42
CA VAL A 80 23.24 -2.73 -6.85
C VAL A 80 24.21 -2.73 -5.66
N ASP A 81 23.75 -2.16 -4.55
CA ASP A 81 24.38 -2.20 -3.23
C ASP A 81 23.31 -2.15 -2.13
N ASP A 82 23.71 -2.04 -0.85
CA ASP A 82 22.75 -2.05 0.25
C ASP A 82 21.75 -0.90 0.22
N ASN A 83 22.04 0.20 -0.45
CA ASN A 83 21.18 1.37 -0.51
C ASN A 83 20.79 1.76 -1.95
N THR A 84 21.06 0.91 -2.92
CA THR A 84 20.76 1.19 -4.34
C THR A 84 20.07 0.00 -4.99
N VAL A 85 18.90 0.27 -5.57
CA VAL A 85 18.10 -0.73 -6.30
C VAL A 85 17.85 -0.25 -7.71
N LYS A 86 18.03 -1.16 -8.68
CA LYS A 86 17.81 -0.93 -10.09
C LYS A 86 16.57 -1.68 -10.56
N PHE A 87 15.64 -0.96 -11.18
CA PHE A 87 14.49 -1.49 -11.89
C PHE A 87 14.74 -1.39 -13.38
N THR A 88 14.59 -2.46 -14.10
CA THR A 88 14.68 -2.49 -15.57
C THR A 88 13.32 -2.83 -16.15
N LEU A 89 12.87 -2.02 -17.09
CA LEU A 89 11.58 -2.18 -17.77
C LEU A 89 11.79 -2.82 -19.16
N THR A 90 10.77 -3.49 -19.66
CA THR A 90 10.73 -4.04 -21.03
C THR A 90 10.38 -3.00 -22.08
N ARG A 91 9.69 -1.92 -21.68
CA ARG A 91 9.31 -0.77 -22.51
C ARG A 91 9.25 0.48 -21.65
N ARG A 92 9.26 1.65 -22.29
CA ARG A 92 9.00 2.93 -21.58
C ARG A 92 7.60 2.94 -21.02
N GLU A 93 7.48 3.39 -19.77
CA GLU A 93 6.21 3.52 -19.07
C GLU A 93 6.16 4.87 -18.36
N ALA A 94 5.44 5.82 -18.93
CA ALA A 94 5.38 7.19 -18.41
C ALA A 94 4.84 7.26 -16.96
N PRO A 95 3.78 6.53 -16.56
CA PRO A 95 3.24 6.54 -15.20
C PRO A 95 4.03 5.67 -14.20
N PHE A 96 5.12 5.00 -14.57
CA PHE A 96 5.82 4.03 -13.73
C PHE A 96 6.07 4.51 -12.29
N LEU A 97 6.54 5.76 -12.11
CA LEU A 97 6.78 6.31 -10.76
C LEU A 97 5.49 6.50 -9.96
N ALA A 98 4.40 6.86 -10.62
CA ALA A 98 3.10 6.97 -9.97
C ALA A 98 2.55 5.60 -9.60
N ASP A 99 2.72 4.61 -10.47
CA ASP A 99 2.26 3.25 -10.27
C ASP A 99 2.97 2.59 -9.08
N ILE A 100 4.30 2.72 -8.97
CA ILE A 100 5.04 2.20 -7.81
C ILE A 100 4.81 3.00 -6.52
N ALA A 101 4.14 4.15 -6.56
CA ALA A 101 3.68 4.85 -5.36
C ALA A 101 2.39 4.24 -4.76
N MET A 102 1.76 3.27 -5.44
CA MET A 102 0.59 2.57 -4.95
C MET A 102 0.93 1.53 -3.87
N ALA A 103 -0.08 1.14 -3.09
CA ALA A 103 0.07 0.26 -1.93
C ALA A 103 0.66 -1.12 -2.25
N PHE A 104 0.48 -1.66 -3.45
CA PHE A 104 1.04 -2.96 -3.84
C PHE A 104 2.57 -2.98 -3.85
N SER A 105 3.21 -1.81 -3.97
CA SER A 105 4.66 -1.62 -3.91
C SER A 105 5.19 -1.42 -2.48
N SER A 106 4.40 -1.70 -1.46
CA SER A 106 4.84 -1.63 -0.06
C SER A 106 6.03 -2.55 0.19
N ILE A 107 7.03 -2.05 0.92
CA ILE A 107 8.25 -2.79 1.22
C ILE A 107 8.07 -3.56 2.53
N TYR A 108 8.29 -4.85 2.48
CA TYR A 108 8.23 -5.78 3.60
C TYR A 108 9.63 -6.15 4.08
N PRO A 109 9.85 -6.39 5.38
CA PRO A 109 11.13 -6.91 5.86
C PRO A 109 11.30 -8.36 5.40
N ALA A 110 12.30 -8.60 4.53
CA ALA A 110 12.64 -9.94 4.06
C ALA A 110 12.97 -10.89 5.22
N GLU A 111 13.66 -10.37 6.25
CA GLU A 111 13.99 -11.10 7.48
C GLU A 111 12.73 -11.61 8.21
N TYR A 112 11.67 -10.78 8.29
CA TYR A 112 10.40 -11.21 8.91
C TYR A 112 9.70 -12.27 8.08
N ALA A 113 9.69 -12.10 6.78
CA ALA A 113 9.13 -13.10 5.88
C ALA A 113 9.85 -14.45 6.01
N ASP A 114 11.18 -14.46 6.06
CA ASP A 114 11.96 -15.67 6.29
C ASP A 114 11.67 -16.32 7.65
N GLN A 115 11.53 -15.51 8.70
CA GLN A 115 11.11 -16.00 10.02
C GLN A 115 9.74 -16.70 9.94
N LEU A 116 8.77 -16.09 9.28
CA LEU A 116 7.42 -16.63 9.14
C LEU A 116 7.41 -17.92 8.29
N LEU A 117 8.19 -17.96 7.23
CA LEU A 117 8.31 -19.13 6.37
C LEU A 117 8.88 -20.32 7.15
N LYS A 118 9.99 -20.11 7.88
CA LYS A 118 10.61 -21.13 8.74
C LYS A 118 9.68 -21.62 9.85
N ALA A 119 8.84 -20.72 10.39
CA ALA A 119 7.87 -21.07 11.43
C ALA A 119 6.55 -21.65 10.88
N ASN A 120 6.39 -21.78 9.57
CA ASN A 120 5.14 -22.17 8.89
C ASN A 120 3.93 -21.30 9.29
N LYS A 121 4.18 -19.98 9.45
CA LYS A 121 3.17 -18.96 9.86
C LYS A 121 2.97 -17.89 8.78
N THR A 122 2.92 -18.30 7.55
CA THR A 122 2.91 -17.39 6.39
C THR A 122 1.70 -16.43 6.36
N GLY A 123 0.56 -16.84 6.93
CA GLY A 123 -0.61 -15.97 7.09
C GLY A 123 -0.38 -14.75 7.99
N ASP A 124 0.60 -14.81 8.88
CA ASP A 124 0.93 -13.69 9.78
C ASP A 124 1.52 -12.48 9.02
N LEU A 125 2.04 -12.65 7.82
CA LEU A 125 2.53 -11.53 7.01
C LEU A 125 1.43 -10.48 6.77
N ASN A 126 0.20 -10.92 6.56
CA ASN A 126 -0.95 -10.04 6.34
C ASN A 126 -1.66 -9.66 7.65
N ASN A 127 -1.68 -10.57 8.64
CA ASN A 127 -2.41 -10.37 9.89
C ASN A 127 -1.61 -9.63 10.96
N LYS A 128 -0.29 -9.66 10.87
CA LYS A 128 0.65 -9.01 11.77
C LYS A 128 1.68 -8.20 10.97
N PRO A 129 1.24 -7.14 10.28
CA PRO A 129 2.10 -6.40 9.36
C PRO A 129 3.24 -5.69 10.10
N VAL A 130 4.40 -5.65 9.44
CA VAL A 130 5.57 -4.90 9.85
C VAL A 130 5.97 -3.97 8.71
N GLY A 131 6.17 -2.71 8.99
CA GLY A 131 6.56 -1.70 8.01
C GLY A 131 7.54 -0.69 8.59
N THR A 132 7.76 0.40 7.83
CA THR A 132 8.64 1.52 8.20
C THR A 132 7.86 2.83 8.38
N GLY A 133 6.53 2.75 8.43
CA GLY A 133 5.64 3.90 8.44
C GLY A 133 5.55 4.62 9.79
N PRO A 134 4.77 5.73 9.83
CA PRO A 134 4.64 6.56 11.04
C PRO A 134 3.84 5.89 12.16
N PHE A 135 3.10 4.82 11.87
CA PHE A 135 2.28 4.11 12.84
C PHE A 135 2.56 2.61 12.84
N ILE A 136 2.76 2.05 14.03
CA ILE A 136 3.03 0.63 14.29
C ILE A 136 1.70 -0.08 14.55
N PHE A 137 1.44 -1.15 13.82
CA PHE A 137 0.27 -2.00 14.03
C PHE A 137 0.25 -2.59 15.44
N GLN A 138 -0.92 -2.54 16.08
CA GLN A 138 -1.16 -3.15 17.39
C GLN A 138 -2.10 -4.34 17.30
N ARG A 139 -3.28 -4.13 16.72
CA ARG A 139 -4.26 -5.21 16.55
C ARG A 139 -5.34 -4.87 15.52
N TYR A 140 -5.90 -5.91 14.96
CA TYR A 140 -7.14 -5.89 14.19
C TYR A 140 -8.24 -6.62 14.96
N ALA A 141 -9.35 -5.94 15.21
CA ALA A 141 -10.59 -6.54 15.71
C ALA A 141 -11.55 -6.58 14.50
N LYS A 142 -11.85 -7.79 14.02
CA LYS A 142 -12.67 -8.02 12.84
C LYS A 142 -13.99 -7.25 12.94
N ASP A 143 -14.37 -6.58 11.86
CA ASP A 143 -15.60 -5.81 11.70
C ASP A 143 -15.78 -4.65 12.72
N ALA A 144 -14.76 -4.36 13.51
CA ALA A 144 -14.78 -3.32 14.53
C ALA A 144 -13.73 -2.22 14.28
N GLN A 145 -12.45 -2.57 14.37
CA GLN A 145 -11.39 -1.56 14.23
C GLN A 145 -10.01 -2.15 13.95
N VAL A 146 -9.15 -1.33 13.35
CA VAL A 146 -7.70 -1.54 13.33
C VAL A 146 -7.05 -0.48 14.21
N ARG A 147 -6.15 -0.88 15.09
CA ARG A 147 -5.46 0.01 16.02
C ARG A 147 -3.96 0.03 15.75
N PHE A 148 -3.41 1.24 15.79
CA PHE A 148 -1.99 1.51 15.65
C PHE A 148 -1.51 2.45 16.76
N LYS A 149 -0.21 2.40 17.07
CA LYS A 149 0.48 3.39 17.93
C LYS A 149 1.50 4.17 17.10
N ALA A 150 1.83 5.37 17.53
CA ALA A 150 2.89 6.17 16.92
C ALA A 150 4.22 5.42 16.89
N ASN A 151 4.95 5.56 15.78
CA ASN A 151 6.32 5.10 15.64
C ASN A 151 7.29 6.21 16.07
N PRO A 152 7.98 6.09 17.22
CA PRO A 152 8.91 7.11 17.66
C PRO A 152 10.17 7.21 16.78
N ASP A 153 10.52 6.11 16.09
CA ASP A 153 11.69 5.99 15.22
C ASP A 153 11.36 6.25 13.73
N TYR A 154 10.18 6.87 13.46
CA TYR A 154 9.83 7.18 12.09
C TYR A 154 10.84 8.15 11.45
N PHE A 155 11.36 7.82 10.28
CA PHE A 155 12.46 8.54 9.62
C PHE A 155 12.15 10.01 9.23
N ARG A 156 10.88 10.43 9.32
CA ARG A 156 10.46 11.84 9.16
C ARG A 156 10.05 12.50 10.49
N GLY A 157 10.40 11.87 11.61
CA GLY A 157 10.01 12.30 12.95
C GLY A 157 8.72 11.65 13.45
N LYS A 158 8.61 11.52 14.77
CA LYS A 158 7.43 10.97 15.44
C LYS A 158 6.16 11.72 14.99
N PRO A 159 5.09 11.02 14.58
CA PRO A 159 3.82 11.67 14.25
C PRO A 159 3.22 12.38 15.48
N PRO A 160 2.45 13.49 15.30
CA PRO A 160 1.88 14.24 16.40
C PRO A 160 0.80 13.47 17.18
N ALA A 161 0.10 12.53 16.52
CA ALA A 161 -0.89 11.67 17.18
C ALA A 161 -0.21 10.44 17.77
N ASP A 162 -0.48 10.13 19.04
CA ASP A 162 0.10 8.96 19.72
C ASP A 162 -0.52 7.63 19.26
N SER A 163 -1.75 7.66 18.77
CA SER A 163 -2.44 6.49 18.23
C SER A 163 -3.33 6.83 17.04
N LEU A 164 -3.51 5.86 16.16
CA LEU A 164 -4.44 5.90 15.04
C LEU A 164 -5.39 4.72 15.17
N ILE A 165 -6.71 5.01 15.13
CA ILE A 165 -7.76 3.99 15.18
C ILE A 165 -8.58 4.11 13.90
N LEU A 166 -8.59 3.06 13.09
CA LEU A 166 -9.46 2.95 11.93
C LEU A 166 -10.71 2.20 12.36
N ALA A 167 -11.78 2.93 12.67
CA ALA A 167 -13.08 2.36 13.03
C ALA A 167 -13.80 1.88 11.76
N ILE A 168 -14.27 0.63 11.78
CA ILE A 168 -14.99 0.03 10.65
C ILE A 168 -16.48 0.35 10.83
N ALA A 169 -17.03 1.19 9.95
CA ALA A 169 -18.44 1.51 9.90
C ALA A 169 -18.88 1.49 8.43
N ILE A 170 -19.60 0.45 8.04
CA ILE A 170 -20.00 0.21 6.65
C ILE A 170 -21.04 1.25 6.20
N ASP A 171 -21.99 1.59 7.06
CA ASP A 171 -23.04 2.54 6.75
C ASP A 171 -22.54 3.99 6.77
N ASN A 172 -22.84 4.73 5.69
CA ASN A 172 -22.39 6.12 5.53
C ASN A 172 -23.04 7.07 6.54
N ASN A 173 -24.33 6.84 6.90
CA ASN A 173 -25.02 7.70 7.85
C ASN A 173 -24.40 7.53 9.25
N VAL A 174 -24.06 6.29 9.63
CA VAL A 174 -23.37 6.00 10.89
C VAL A 174 -22.01 6.72 10.94
N ARG A 175 -21.22 6.69 9.83
CA ARG A 175 -19.94 7.43 9.78
C ARG A 175 -20.13 8.92 9.97
N LEU A 176 -21.13 9.51 9.30
CA LEU A 176 -21.41 10.94 9.42
C LEU A 176 -21.89 11.31 10.84
N GLN A 177 -22.73 10.50 11.47
CA GLN A 177 -23.17 10.75 12.85
C GLN A 177 -22.00 10.65 13.83
N LYS A 178 -21.13 9.67 13.69
CA LYS A 178 -19.91 9.55 14.52
C LYS A 178 -18.98 10.76 14.37
N LEU A 179 -18.84 11.29 13.15
CA LEU A 179 -18.07 12.50 12.91
C LEU A 179 -18.70 13.72 13.63
N LYS A 180 -20.02 13.91 13.47
CA LYS A 180 -20.77 15.00 14.14
C LYS A 180 -20.75 14.89 15.65
N ALA A 181 -20.76 13.69 16.19
CA ALA A 181 -20.65 13.42 17.63
C ALA A 181 -19.19 13.50 18.16
N ASN A 182 -18.23 13.83 17.29
CA ASN A 182 -16.79 13.84 17.63
C ASN A 182 -16.24 12.49 18.15
N GLU A 183 -16.92 11.39 17.82
CA GLU A 183 -16.41 10.04 18.08
C GLU A 183 -15.29 9.65 17.10
N CYS A 184 -15.32 10.25 15.90
CA CYS A 184 -14.26 10.15 14.89
C CYS A 184 -13.87 11.55 14.42
N GLN A 185 -12.61 11.76 14.10
CA GLN A 185 -12.07 13.03 13.60
C GLN A 185 -12.07 13.12 12.08
N VAL A 186 -12.13 11.98 11.40
CA VAL A 186 -12.17 11.88 9.93
C VAL A 186 -13.17 10.83 9.51
N ALA A 187 -14.03 11.13 8.54
CA ALA A 187 -14.92 10.19 7.87
C ALA A 187 -14.60 10.18 6.37
N LEU A 188 -14.41 9.00 5.81
CA LEU A 188 -14.14 8.82 4.39
C LEU A 188 -15.44 8.57 3.61
N TYR A 189 -15.48 9.09 2.38
CA TYR A 189 -16.52 8.84 1.41
C TYR A 189 -17.95 9.14 1.93
N PRO A 190 -18.23 10.40 2.31
CA PRO A 190 -19.62 10.81 2.61
C PRO A 190 -20.49 10.61 1.38
N LYS A 191 -21.81 10.45 1.59
CA LYS A 191 -22.75 10.45 0.45
C LYS A 191 -22.70 11.82 -0.26
N PRO A 192 -22.74 11.85 -1.59
CA PRO A 192 -22.80 13.12 -2.34
C PRO A 192 -23.93 14.05 -1.87
N ASP A 193 -25.10 13.49 -1.56
CA ASP A 193 -26.26 14.23 -1.07
C ASP A 193 -26.05 14.90 0.30
N ASP A 194 -25.14 14.37 1.11
CA ASP A 194 -24.82 14.93 2.43
C ASP A 194 -23.81 16.09 2.34
N ILE A 195 -23.03 16.19 1.26
CA ILE A 195 -21.97 17.20 1.11
C ILE A 195 -22.47 18.64 1.32
N PRO A 196 -23.62 19.07 0.74
CA PRO A 196 -24.11 20.43 0.98
C PRO A 196 -24.43 20.72 2.45
N SER A 197 -24.93 19.72 3.19
CA SER A 197 -25.22 19.86 4.61
C SER A 197 -23.96 19.90 5.47
N ILE A 198 -22.94 19.09 5.11
CA ILE A 198 -21.64 19.08 5.80
C ILE A 198 -20.92 20.43 5.62
N LYS A 199 -20.94 20.97 4.38
CA LYS A 199 -20.33 22.28 4.07
C LYS A 199 -20.96 23.47 4.82
N LYS A 200 -22.20 23.33 5.28
CA LYS A 200 -22.88 24.35 6.09
C LYS A 200 -22.58 24.27 7.59
N ASP A 201 -22.02 23.15 8.03
CA ASP A 201 -21.65 22.96 9.44
C ASP A 201 -20.29 23.59 9.72
N ALA A 202 -20.26 24.62 10.56
CA ALA A 202 -19.04 25.37 10.88
C ALA A 202 -17.98 24.53 11.60
N ASN A 203 -18.35 23.37 12.16
CA ASN A 203 -17.43 22.46 12.85
C ASN A 203 -16.83 21.40 11.93
N LEU A 204 -17.28 21.30 10.69
CA LEU A 204 -16.87 20.29 9.75
C LEU A 204 -16.16 20.90 8.54
N LYS A 205 -15.20 20.18 8.00
CA LYS A 205 -14.51 20.52 6.77
C LYS A 205 -14.65 19.37 5.77
N VAL A 206 -14.94 19.69 4.52
CA VAL A 206 -14.92 18.73 3.40
C VAL A 206 -13.70 19.01 2.54
N ASP A 207 -12.90 17.98 2.32
CA ASP A 207 -11.83 18.00 1.33
C ASP A 207 -12.27 17.18 0.11
N GLU A 208 -12.37 17.84 -1.04
CA GLU A 208 -12.76 17.24 -2.32
C GLU A 208 -11.57 17.25 -3.27
N LEU A 209 -11.30 16.12 -3.88
CA LEU A 209 -10.25 15.98 -4.90
C LEU A 209 -10.89 15.49 -6.20
N ASN A 210 -10.54 16.14 -7.30
CA ASN A 210 -10.89 15.64 -8.61
C ASN A 210 -10.14 14.33 -8.88
N ALA A 211 -10.89 13.26 -9.12
CA ALA A 211 -10.33 11.97 -9.48
C ALA A 211 -10.46 11.75 -10.99
N MET A 212 -9.48 11.06 -11.58
CA MET A 212 -9.56 10.57 -12.95
C MET A 212 -10.40 9.29 -13.01
N THR A 213 -11.64 9.38 -12.51
CA THR A 213 -12.58 8.26 -12.48
C THR A 213 -13.57 8.41 -13.62
N VAL A 214 -13.67 7.39 -14.46
CA VAL A 214 -14.64 7.31 -15.54
C VAL A 214 -15.67 6.25 -15.18
N SER A 215 -16.97 6.61 -15.23
CA SER A 215 -18.06 5.65 -15.10
C SER A 215 -18.62 5.35 -16.49
N TYR A 216 -18.82 4.07 -16.78
CA TYR A 216 -19.36 3.62 -18.05
C TYR A 216 -20.32 2.45 -17.86
N ILE A 217 -21.21 2.27 -18.82
CA ILE A 217 -22.05 1.08 -18.93
C ILE A 217 -21.42 0.20 -19.99
N ALA A 218 -20.94 -0.99 -19.57
CA ALA A 218 -20.42 -1.99 -20.50
C ALA A 218 -21.59 -2.88 -20.97
N MET A 219 -21.74 -3.00 -22.30
CA MET A 219 -22.72 -3.88 -22.90
C MET A 219 -22.02 -5.04 -23.57
N ASN A 220 -22.46 -6.26 -23.28
CA ASN A 220 -21.97 -7.45 -23.98
C ASN A 220 -22.68 -7.59 -25.32
N THR A 221 -22.11 -7.04 -26.38
CA THR A 221 -22.66 -7.07 -27.74
C THR A 221 -22.71 -8.46 -28.39
N THR A 222 -22.10 -9.48 -27.76
CA THR A 222 -22.24 -10.87 -28.21
C THR A 222 -23.49 -11.54 -27.65
N HIS A 223 -24.19 -10.91 -26.68
CA HIS A 223 -25.42 -11.43 -26.13
C HIS A 223 -26.60 -11.11 -27.06
N LYS A 224 -27.46 -12.10 -27.35
CA LYS A 224 -28.55 -12.02 -28.33
C LYS A 224 -29.50 -10.82 -28.19
N TYR A 225 -29.59 -10.23 -27.01
CA TYR A 225 -30.44 -9.04 -26.74
C TYR A 225 -29.66 -7.72 -26.83
N MET A 226 -28.37 -7.77 -27.12
CA MET A 226 -27.48 -6.60 -27.17
C MET A 226 -26.66 -6.56 -28.46
N SER A 227 -26.98 -7.45 -29.44
CA SER A 227 -26.22 -7.59 -30.69
C SER A 227 -26.53 -6.50 -31.72
N ASP A 228 -27.62 -5.74 -31.53
CA ASP A 228 -28.08 -4.70 -32.44
C ASP A 228 -27.72 -3.27 -31.97
N VAL A 229 -26.57 -3.12 -31.31
CA VAL A 229 -26.07 -1.82 -30.82
C VAL A 229 -24.95 -1.31 -31.72
#